data_098a6adaadd0f65e1f6cf4df5b127646
#
_entry.id   098a6adaadd0f65e1f6cf4df5b127646
#
_cell.length_a   1.000
_cell.length_b   1.000
_cell.length_c   1.000
_cell.angle_alpha   90.00
_cell.angle_beta   90.00
_cell.angle_gamma   90.00
#
_symmetry.space_group_name_H-M   'P 1'
#
loop_
_entity.id
_entity.type
_entity.pdbx_description
1 polymer ?
#
loop_
_entity_poly.entity_id
_entity_poly.type
_entity_poly.pdbx_seq_one_letter_code
_entity_poly.pdbx_strand_id
1 'polypeptide(L)'
;SPEKKEEVIKKKKLVIPKKNKQMDNNSNKVKENSINDLSQYIQNNDLNETSQSSGKKEIQYKRVVIDYDVRRSLDSSPVGAARTVYLLDQNNHYSIRNEVEAKGFVSLFYWNKLIQTSEGFVTEDGLKPTNYHYQFGSKIDNLASFDWDAKKVITTINGKVSEFEILEGSQDMLSFMYQFMFEPPLTKMKIYITNGKNYKSYDYAYVGDEVIETETDKISTMHIAKFNYINEERIDLWLAKDYKYLPVKIRKTEKDGSILDQSAKKIETESLEP
;
A
#
# COMPACT_ATOMS: atom_id res chain seq x y z
N SER A 1 -36.82 58.90 -21.26
CA SER A 1 -35.75 57.99 -21.02
C SER A 1 -35.49 57.87 -19.54
N PRO A 2 -35.65 56.70 -18.90
CA PRO A 2 -35.29 56.53 -17.51
C PRO A 2 -33.84 55.98 -17.39
N GLU A 3 -33.08 56.64 -16.52
CA GLU A 3 -31.76 56.28 -16.07
C GLU A 3 -31.76 54.96 -15.31
N LYS A 4 -30.81 54.10 -15.70
CA LYS A 4 -30.46 52.90 -14.94
C LYS A 4 -29.56 53.26 -13.77
N LYS A 5 -30.04 53.06 -12.56
CA LYS A 5 -29.20 53.06 -11.35
C LYS A 5 -28.47 51.75 -11.26
N GLU A 6 -27.14 51.79 -11.32
CA GLU A 6 -26.26 50.65 -10.95
C GLU A 6 -26.20 50.56 -9.43
N GLU A 7 -26.62 49.42 -8.91
CA GLU A 7 -26.52 49.08 -7.50
C GLU A 7 -25.14 48.40 -7.24
N VAL A 8 -24.25 49.13 -6.56
CA VAL A 8 -22.91 48.66 -6.17
C VAL A 8 -23.07 47.77 -4.94
N ILE A 9 -22.96 46.45 -5.13
CA ILE A 9 -22.97 45.47 -4.03
C ILE A 9 -21.57 45.52 -3.35
N LYS A 10 -21.52 46.16 -2.17
CA LYS A 10 -20.35 46.15 -1.28
C LYS A 10 -20.15 44.73 -0.70
N LYS A 11 -19.12 44.04 -1.12
CA LYS A 11 -18.62 42.77 -0.51
C LYS A 11 -18.16 43.07 0.93
N LYS A 12 -18.95 42.64 1.92
CA LYS A 12 -18.51 42.60 3.32
C LYS A 12 -17.45 41.52 3.46
N LYS A 13 -16.21 41.92 3.78
CA LYS A 13 -15.15 41.03 4.26
C LYS A 13 -15.57 40.43 5.60
N LEU A 14 -15.76 39.12 5.66
CA LEU A 14 -15.90 38.38 6.91
C LEU A 14 -14.52 38.35 7.60
N VAL A 15 -14.43 39.02 8.75
CA VAL A 15 -13.26 38.94 9.63
C VAL A 15 -13.44 37.67 10.48
N ILE A 16 -12.65 36.65 10.22
CA ILE A 16 -12.58 35.43 11.04
C ILE A 16 -11.72 35.77 12.27
N PRO A 17 -12.21 35.61 13.50
CA PRO A 17 -11.39 35.81 14.69
C PRO A 17 -10.30 34.72 14.75
N LYS A 18 -9.05 35.14 14.86
CA LYS A 18 -7.92 34.25 15.13
C LYS A 18 -8.09 33.63 16.51
N LYS A 19 -8.52 32.39 16.57
CA LYS A 19 -8.47 31.57 17.78
C LYS A 19 -7.00 31.18 18.04
N ASN A 20 -6.40 31.71 19.09
CA ASN A 20 -5.11 31.24 19.59
C ASN A 20 -5.26 29.76 19.96
N LYS A 21 -4.74 28.86 19.14
CA LYS A 21 -4.50 27.48 19.52
C LYS A 21 -3.21 27.46 20.35
N GLN A 22 -3.34 27.34 21.67
CA GLN A 22 -2.29 26.72 22.45
C GLN A 22 -2.08 25.33 21.87
N MET A 23 -0.92 25.10 21.25
CA MET A 23 -0.50 23.78 20.82
C MET A 23 -0.26 22.94 22.08
N ASP A 24 -1.05 21.90 22.23
CA ASP A 24 -0.82 20.88 23.25
C ASP A 24 0.53 20.20 22.97
N ASN A 25 1.53 20.53 23.79
CA ASN A 25 2.86 19.93 23.74
C ASN A 25 2.85 18.40 23.99
N ASN A 26 1.70 17.83 24.39
CA ASN A 26 1.56 16.42 24.69
C ASN A 26 1.44 15.53 23.44
N SER A 27 0.85 16.02 22.34
CA SER A 27 0.71 15.24 21.10
C SER A 27 2.03 15.06 20.34
N ASN A 28 2.95 16.03 20.45
CA ASN A 28 4.28 15.94 19.86
C ASN A 28 5.19 15.00 20.66
N LYS A 29 5.06 14.97 21.99
CA LYS A 29 5.84 14.10 22.85
C LYS A 29 5.50 12.61 22.71
N VAL A 30 4.23 12.29 22.45
CA VAL A 30 3.79 10.91 22.15
C VAL A 30 4.30 10.46 20.77
N LYS A 31 4.35 11.35 19.78
CA LYS A 31 4.89 11.04 18.43
C LYS A 31 6.41 10.87 18.44
N GLU A 32 7.15 11.70 19.15
CA GLU A 32 8.61 11.57 19.31
C GLU A 32 9.00 10.30 20.08
N ASN A 33 8.26 9.93 21.11
CA ASN A 33 8.52 8.71 21.87
C ASN A 33 8.33 7.45 21.00
N SER A 34 7.29 7.40 20.16
CA SER A 34 7.04 6.26 19.26
C SER A 34 8.15 6.09 18.21
N ILE A 35 8.73 7.18 17.71
CA ILE A 35 9.83 7.16 16.74
C ILE A 35 11.13 6.74 17.42
N ASN A 36 11.38 7.24 18.62
CA ASN A 36 12.56 6.87 19.39
C ASN A 36 12.51 5.42 19.88
N ASP A 37 11.35 4.91 20.29
CA ASP A 37 11.13 3.51 20.65
C ASP A 37 11.38 2.58 19.46
N LEU A 38 10.89 2.92 18.27
CA LEU A 38 11.13 2.14 17.05
C LEU A 38 12.61 2.13 16.67
N SER A 39 13.27 3.28 16.78
CA SER A 39 14.71 3.41 16.48
C SER A 39 15.56 2.64 17.49
N GLN A 40 15.21 2.64 18.78
CA GLN A 40 15.90 1.88 19.82
C GLN A 40 15.67 0.37 19.69
N TYR A 41 14.42 -0.05 19.34
CA TYR A 41 14.10 -1.45 19.10
C TYR A 41 14.92 -2.02 17.92
N ILE A 42 15.07 -1.21 16.88
CA ILE A 42 15.84 -1.57 15.68
C ILE A 42 17.34 -1.68 16.00
N GLN A 43 17.90 -0.79 16.85
CA GLN A 43 19.32 -0.83 17.22
C GLN A 43 19.68 -2.01 18.12
N ASN A 44 18.74 -2.50 18.93
CA ASN A 44 18.99 -3.57 19.89
C ASN A 44 18.89 -4.99 19.30
N ASN A 45 18.33 -5.17 18.08
CA ASN A 45 18.09 -6.48 17.46
C ASN A 45 19.01 -6.80 16.29
N ASP A 46 20.12 -6.12 16.12
CA ASP A 46 21.07 -6.32 15.02
C ASP A 46 21.95 -7.61 15.15
N LEU A 47 21.59 -8.57 16.02
CA LEU A 47 22.38 -9.81 16.19
C LEU A 47 21.56 -11.06 15.90
N ASN A 48 21.95 -11.74 14.82
CA ASN A 48 21.70 -13.14 14.48
C ASN A 48 20.30 -13.52 13.95
N GLU A 49 20.16 -13.60 12.63
CA GLU A 49 19.39 -14.70 12.04
C GLU A 49 19.98 -15.11 10.69
N THR A 50 20.81 -16.14 10.72
CA THR A 50 21.15 -16.95 9.53
C THR A 50 20.07 -18.01 9.41
N SER A 51 19.07 -17.82 8.56
CA SER A 51 18.07 -18.85 8.29
C SER A 51 18.63 -19.89 7.33
N GLN A 52 18.85 -21.11 7.85
CA GLN A 52 19.08 -22.32 7.04
C GLN A 52 17.77 -22.71 6.36
N SER A 53 17.69 -22.62 5.05
CA SER A 53 16.58 -23.16 4.27
C SER A 53 16.75 -24.69 4.16
N SER A 54 15.89 -25.42 4.87
CA SER A 54 15.70 -26.86 4.64
C SER A 54 14.77 -27.04 3.44
N GLY A 55 15.22 -27.76 2.41
CA GLY A 55 14.54 -27.99 1.13
C GLY A 55 13.23 -28.80 1.26
N LYS A 56 12.17 -28.18 1.79
CA LYS A 56 10.79 -28.57 1.56
C LYS A 56 10.31 -27.76 0.37
N LYS A 57 9.85 -28.46 -0.70
CA LYS A 57 9.17 -27.85 -1.83
C LYS A 57 8.01 -27.01 -1.28
N GLU A 58 8.18 -25.72 -1.28
CA GLU A 58 7.22 -24.82 -0.62
C GLU A 58 5.94 -24.77 -1.45
N ILE A 59 4.79 -25.03 -0.82
CA ILE A 59 3.48 -24.98 -1.48
C ILE A 59 3.28 -23.57 -2.03
N GLN A 60 3.17 -23.41 -3.33
CA GLN A 60 2.82 -22.12 -3.95
C GLN A 60 1.31 -21.99 -4.08
N TYR A 61 0.80 -20.77 -3.92
CA TYR A 61 -0.59 -20.50 -4.27
C TYR A 61 -0.73 -20.33 -5.78
N LYS A 62 -1.69 -21.06 -6.37
CA LYS A 62 -2.14 -20.87 -7.73
C LYS A 62 -3.12 -19.69 -7.83
N ARG A 63 -3.94 -19.52 -6.80
CA ARG A 63 -4.94 -18.45 -6.71
C ARG A 63 -5.08 -17.97 -5.28
N VAL A 64 -5.16 -16.65 -5.12
CA VAL A 64 -5.53 -15.98 -3.88
C VAL A 64 -6.59 -14.94 -4.18
N VAL A 65 -7.65 -14.91 -3.38
CA VAL A 65 -8.64 -13.83 -3.40
C VAL A 65 -8.78 -13.29 -2.00
N ILE A 66 -8.65 -11.99 -1.84
CA ILE A 66 -8.87 -11.32 -0.56
C ILE A 66 -9.89 -10.20 -0.79
N ASP A 67 -11.01 -10.28 -0.07
CA ASP A 67 -11.99 -9.22 0.03
C ASP A 67 -11.70 -8.37 1.27
N TYR A 68 -11.69 -7.06 1.13
CA TYR A 68 -11.40 -6.11 2.20
C TYR A 68 -12.56 -5.15 2.43
N ASP A 69 -12.77 -4.79 3.68
CA ASP A 69 -13.48 -3.57 4.04
C ASP A 69 -12.51 -2.39 4.02
N VAL A 70 -12.97 -1.27 3.46
CA VAL A 70 -12.19 -0.03 3.35
C VAL A 70 -12.77 1.02 4.30
N ARG A 71 -11.92 1.59 5.18
CA ARG A 71 -12.28 2.61 6.17
C ARG A 71 -11.40 3.84 6.03
N ARG A 72 -11.93 5.02 6.40
CA ARG A 72 -11.16 6.28 6.44
C ARG A 72 -10.65 6.65 7.83
N SER A 73 -11.08 5.94 8.84
CA SER A 73 -10.54 5.99 10.21
C SER A 73 -10.71 4.63 10.84
N LEU A 74 -9.98 4.36 11.92
CA LEU A 74 -9.96 3.05 12.57
C LEU A 74 -11.32 2.67 13.15
N ASP A 75 -12.07 3.65 13.65
CA ASP A 75 -13.36 3.48 14.36
C ASP A 75 -14.57 3.75 13.47
N SER A 76 -14.37 3.95 12.15
CA SER A 76 -15.46 4.25 11.23
C SER A 76 -16.08 2.98 10.63
N SER A 77 -17.36 3.07 10.28
CA SER A 77 -17.98 2.07 9.41
C SER A 77 -17.28 2.03 8.04
N PRO A 78 -17.27 0.88 7.36
CA PRO A 78 -16.69 0.77 6.02
C PRO A 78 -17.33 1.76 5.04
N VAL A 79 -16.49 2.54 4.35
CA VAL A 79 -16.89 3.50 3.31
C VAL A 79 -16.70 2.94 1.91
N GLY A 80 -16.08 1.77 1.80
CA GLY A 80 -15.80 1.09 0.54
C GLY A 80 -15.49 -0.38 0.72
N ALA A 81 -15.21 -1.04 -0.40
CA ALA A 81 -14.66 -2.38 -0.47
C ALA A 81 -13.47 -2.42 -1.40
N ALA A 82 -12.56 -3.33 -1.14
CA ALA A 82 -11.52 -3.69 -2.08
C ALA A 82 -11.53 -5.20 -2.30
N ARG A 83 -11.12 -5.62 -3.49
CA ARG A 83 -10.91 -7.03 -3.82
C ARG A 83 -9.60 -7.17 -4.56
N THR A 84 -8.73 -8.03 -4.05
CA THR A 84 -7.49 -8.39 -4.73
C THR A 84 -7.55 -9.84 -5.18
N VAL A 85 -7.15 -10.09 -6.41
CA VAL A 85 -7.02 -11.42 -7.00
C VAL A 85 -5.58 -11.60 -7.47
N TYR A 86 -4.91 -12.61 -6.95
CA TYR A 86 -3.62 -13.10 -7.45
C TYR A 86 -3.87 -14.41 -8.18
N LEU A 87 -3.27 -14.57 -9.34
CA LEU A 87 -3.27 -15.79 -10.15
C LEU A 87 -1.85 -16.12 -10.59
N LEU A 88 -1.53 -17.41 -10.60
CA LEU A 88 -0.30 -17.97 -11.16
C LEU A 88 -0.65 -19.04 -12.18
N ASP A 89 -0.14 -18.92 -13.39
CA ASP A 89 -0.35 -19.91 -14.46
C ASP A 89 0.78 -20.97 -14.49
N GLN A 90 0.63 -21.93 -15.39
CA GLN A 90 1.57 -23.05 -15.57
C GLN A 90 2.94 -22.63 -16.14
N ASN A 91 3.04 -21.41 -16.67
CA ASN A 91 4.27 -20.84 -17.22
C ASN A 91 5.00 -19.92 -16.22
N ASN A 92 4.63 -20.00 -14.94
CA ASN A 92 5.11 -19.10 -13.89
C ASN A 92 4.79 -17.62 -14.14
N HIS A 93 3.80 -17.32 -14.98
CA HIS A 93 3.31 -15.98 -15.16
C HIS A 93 2.28 -15.66 -14.07
N TYR A 94 2.51 -14.59 -13.31
CA TYR A 94 1.56 -14.12 -12.32
C TYR A 94 0.79 -12.88 -12.82
N SER A 95 -0.42 -12.75 -12.32
CA SER A 95 -1.18 -11.51 -12.40
C SER A 95 -1.79 -11.17 -11.03
N ILE A 96 -1.72 -9.91 -10.64
CA ILE A 96 -2.38 -9.37 -9.46
C ILE A 96 -3.30 -8.25 -9.91
N ARG A 97 -4.57 -8.31 -9.50
CA ARG A 97 -5.56 -7.27 -9.78
C ARG A 97 -6.22 -6.84 -8.49
N ASN A 98 -6.10 -5.55 -8.16
CA ASN A 98 -6.77 -4.92 -7.04
C ASN A 98 -7.81 -3.92 -7.53
N GLU A 99 -9.02 -4.04 -7.04
CA GLU A 99 -10.13 -3.13 -7.33
C GLU A 99 -10.66 -2.55 -6.02
N VAL A 100 -10.76 -1.22 -5.96
CA VAL A 100 -11.31 -0.50 -4.80
C VAL A 100 -12.49 0.36 -5.26
N GLU A 101 -13.60 0.24 -4.56
CA GLU A 101 -14.82 1.01 -4.87
C GLU A 101 -15.47 1.54 -3.58
N ALA A 102 -16.09 2.70 -3.70
CA ALA A 102 -16.87 3.30 -2.62
C ALA A 102 -18.21 2.56 -2.45
N LYS A 103 -18.71 2.48 -1.20
CA LYS A 103 -20.00 1.87 -0.85
C LYS A 103 -20.96 2.89 -0.25
N GLY A 104 -22.27 2.56 -0.29
CA GLY A 104 -23.33 3.34 0.35
C GLY A 104 -23.47 4.75 -0.23
N PHE A 105 -23.82 5.72 0.61
CA PHE A 105 -23.98 7.12 0.20
C PHE A 105 -22.70 7.73 -0.36
N VAL A 106 -21.52 7.22 0.02
CA VAL A 106 -20.24 7.70 -0.50
C VAL A 106 -20.10 7.41 -2.00
N SER A 107 -20.69 6.32 -2.49
CA SER A 107 -20.67 5.97 -3.92
C SER A 107 -21.43 6.97 -4.79
N LEU A 108 -22.41 7.71 -4.23
CA LEU A 108 -23.15 8.74 -4.96
C LEU A 108 -22.30 9.98 -5.28
N PHE A 109 -21.21 10.19 -4.52
CA PHE A 109 -20.31 11.34 -4.68
C PHE A 109 -18.97 10.95 -5.29
N TYR A 110 -18.58 9.66 -5.21
CA TYR A 110 -17.30 9.13 -5.71
C TYR A 110 -17.55 7.95 -6.65
N TRP A 111 -17.82 8.27 -7.93
CA TRP A 111 -18.03 7.28 -9.00
C TRP A 111 -16.76 6.60 -9.50
N ASN A 112 -15.61 7.02 -8.99
CA ASN A 112 -14.33 6.56 -9.52
C ASN A 112 -13.90 5.26 -8.82
N LYS A 113 -13.79 4.21 -9.62
CA LYS A 113 -13.17 2.95 -9.21
C LYS A 113 -11.65 3.09 -9.34
N LEU A 114 -10.93 2.65 -8.32
CA LEU A 114 -9.49 2.42 -8.42
C LEU A 114 -9.26 1.01 -8.92
N ILE A 115 -8.47 0.87 -9.97
CA ILE A 115 -8.00 -0.41 -10.49
C ILE A 115 -6.48 -0.35 -10.53
N GLN A 116 -5.86 -1.39 -9.97
CA GLN A 116 -4.42 -1.60 -10.07
C GLN A 116 -4.17 -3.01 -10.60
N THR A 117 -3.21 -3.16 -11.49
CA THR A 117 -2.76 -4.46 -11.98
C THR A 117 -1.25 -4.53 -11.94
N SER A 118 -0.72 -5.71 -11.63
CA SER A 118 0.69 -6.06 -11.73
C SER A 118 0.79 -7.41 -12.41
N GLU A 119 1.69 -7.53 -13.37
CA GLU A 119 1.93 -8.75 -14.12
C GLU A 119 3.44 -8.98 -14.24
N GLY A 120 3.83 -10.23 -14.32
CA GLY A 120 5.23 -10.62 -14.47
C GLY A 120 5.42 -12.12 -14.26
N PHE A 121 6.59 -12.49 -13.80
CA PHE A 121 6.96 -13.89 -13.62
C PHE A 121 7.34 -14.18 -12.17
N VAL A 122 7.07 -15.41 -11.73
CA VAL A 122 7.63 -15.96 -10.49
C VAL A 122 8.97 -16.58 -10.83
N THR A 123 10.01 -16.15 -10.12
CA THR A 123 11.39 -16.65 -10.23
C THR A 123 11.81 -17.31 -8.91
N GLU A 124 13.06 -17.74 -8.80
CA GLU A 124 13.63 -18.23 -7.55
C GLU A 124 13.65 -17.15 -6.45
N ASP A 125 13.77 -15.88 -6.84
CA ASP A 125 13.77 -14.71 -5.95
C ASP A 125 12.34 -14.14 -5.70
N GLY A 126 11.30 -14.83 -6.14
CA GLY A 126 9.89 -14.42 -6.02
C GLY A 126 9.37 -13.66 -7.22
N LEU A 127 8.61 -12.60 -6.97
CA LEU A 127 7.92 -11.86 -8.04
C LEU A 127 8.88 -10.94 -8.81
N LYS A 128 8.91 -11.10 -10.12
CA LYS A 128 9.64 -10.27 -11.08
C LYS A 128 8.65 -9.55 -11.98
N PRO A 129 8.23 -8.31 -11.64
CA PRO A 129 7.21 -7.60 -12.41
C PRO A 129 7.71 -7.21 -13.79
N THR A 130 6.78 -7.19 -14.76
CA THR A 130 7.01 -6.66 -16.11
C THR A 130 6.16 -5.44 -16.38
N ASN A 131 4.93 -5.40 -15.87
CA ASN A 131 4.00 -4.30 -16.09
C ASN A 131 3.21 -4.00 -14.82
N TYR A 132 3.01 -2.71 -14.58
CA TYR A 132 2.14 -2.20 -13.55
C TYR A 132 1.24 -1.10 -14.11
N HIS A 133 -0.03 -1.13 -13.73
CA HIS A 133 -1.01 -0.12 -14.12
C HIS A 133 -1.78 0.36 -12.90
N TYR A 134 -1.92 1.67 -12.78
CA TYR A 134 -2.73 2.35 -11.77
C TYR A 134 -3.74 3.24 -12.49
N GLN A 135 -5.02 2.92 -12.39
CA GLN A 135 -6.12 3.65 -12.98
C GLN A 135 -7.11 4.11 -11.92
N PHE A 136 -7.42 5.41 -11.90
CA PHE A 136 -8.45 5.96 -11.02
C PHE A 136 -9.48 6.74 -11.86
N GLY A 137 -10.63 6.11 -12.08
CA GLY A 137 -11.65 6.61 -13.00
C GLY A 137 -11.09 6.79 -14.41
N SER A 138 -11.50 7.87 -15.08
CA SER A 138 -11.00 8.25 -16.41
C SER A 138 -9.88 9.31 -16.37
N LYS A 139 -9.49 9.77 -15.16
CA LYS A 139 -8.60 10.94 -14.99
C LYS A 139 -7.16 10.60 -14.70
N ILE A 140 -6.91 9.47 -14.06
CA ILE A 140 -5.58 9.06 -13.67
C ILE A 140 -5.30 7.71 -14.31
N ASP A 141 -4.24 7.68 -15.11
CA ASP A 141 -3.77 6.53 -15.84
C ASP A 141 -2.23 6.54 -15.82
N ASN A 142 -1.67 5.74 -14.90
CA ASN A 142 -0.23 5.67 -14.71
C ASN A 142 0.24 4.25 -15.00
N LEU A 143 1.21 4.14 -15.87
CA LEU A 143 1.80 2.87 -16.29
C LEU A 143 3.26 2.81 -15.84
N ALA A 144 3.73 1.63 -15.50
CA ALA A 144 5.14 1.33 -15.41
C ALA A 144 5.43 0.02 -16.14
N SER A 145 6.52 -0.03 -16.89
CA SER A 145 7.08 -1.23 -17.48
C SER A 145 8.50 -1.45 -17.00
N PHE A 146 8.86 -2.73 -16.81
CA PHE A 146 10.17 -3.14 -16.35
C PHE A 146 10.89 -3.85 -17.50
N ASP A 147 11.88 -3.20 -18.07
CA ASP A 147 12.80 -3.78 -19.04
C ASP A 147 14.05 -4.27 -18.29
N TRP A 148 14.02 -5.54 -17.92
CA TRP A 148 15.09 -6.18 -17.15
C TRP A 148 16.36 -6.33 -17.94
N ASP A 149 16.29 -6.51 -19.28
CA ASP A 149 17.44 -6.65 -20.16
C ASP A 149 18.14 -5.30 -20.37
N ALA A 150 17.36 -4.25 -20.62
CA ALA A 150 17.87 -2.89 -20.73
C ALA A 150 18.13 -2.24 -19.36
N LYS A 151 17.79 -2.92 -18.24
CA LYS A 151 17.90 -2.43 -16.87
C LYS A 151 17.19 -1.09 -16.65
N LYS A 152 15.92 -1.01 -17.07
CA LYS A 152 15.11 0.23 -16.98
C LYS A 152 13.73 -0.03 -16.42
N VAL A 153 13.29 0.88 -15.54
CA VAL A 153 11.86 1.09 -15.23
C VAL A 153 11.39 2.31 -16.03
N ILE A 154 10.37 2.12 -16.84
CA ILE A 154 9.79 3.18 -17.68
C ILE A 154 8.41 3.50 -17.14
N THR A 155 8.18 4.75 -16.71
CA THR A 155 6.87 5.20 -16.23
C THR A 155 6.23 6.13 -17.24
N THR A 156 4.90 5.99 -17.42
CA THR A 156 4.12 6.85 -18.32
C THR A 156 2.93 7.45 -17.56
N ILE A 157 2.86 8.77 -17.52
CA ILE A 157 1.79 9.55 -16.88
C ILE A 157 1.22 10.52 -17.91
N ASN A 158 -0.03 10.34 -18.29
CA ASN A 158 -0.69 11.20 -19.29
C ASN A 158 0.17 11.40 -20.54
N GLY A 159 0.80 10.34 -21.03
CA GLY A 159 1.68 10.35 -22.21
C GLY A 159 3.10 10.87 -21.97
N LYS A 160 3.41 11.38 -20.77
CA LYS A 160 4.78 11.77 -20.41
C LYS A 160 5.55 10.56 -19.90
N VAL A 161 6.67 10.25 -20.53
CA VAL A 161 7.54 9.14 -20.22
C VAL A 161 8.70 9.60 -19.33
N SER A 162 9.07 8.79 -18.35
CA SER A 162 10.27 8.92 -17.54
C SER A 162 10.94 7.56 -17.41
N GLU A 163 12.28 7.52 -17.43
CA GLU A 163 13.08 6.31 -17.31
C GLU A 163 13.93 6.37 -16.04
N PHE A 164 14.09 5.22 -15.40
CA PHE A 164 14.92 5.04 -14.21
C PHE A 164 15.77 3.79 -14.40
N GLU A 165 16.97 3.78 -13.83
CA GLU A 165 17.78 2.56 -13.76
C GLU A 165 17.13 1.56 -12.81
N ILE A 166 16.89 0.32 -13.27
CA ILE A 166 16.34 -0.76 -12.47
C ILE A 166 17.41 -1.36 -11.56
N LEU A 167 17.05 -1.59 -10.32
CA LEU A 167 17.89 -2.29 -9.35
C LEU A 167 17.31 -3.68 -9.08
N GLU A 168 18.14 -4.59 -8.64
CA GLU A 168 17.74 -5.94 -8.26
C GLU A 168 16.67 -5.90 -7.17
N GLY A 169 15.70 -6.82 -7.24
CA GLY A 169 14.58 -6.86 -6.31
C GLY A 169 13.56 -5.73 -6.48
N SER A 170 13.63 -4.96 -7.58
CA SER A 170 12.66 -3.90 -7.87
C SER A 170 11.25 -4.43 -8.02
N GLN A 171 10.30 -3.74 -7.41
CA GLN A 171 8.89 -4.10 -7.36
C GLN A 171 7.99 -2.94 -7.83
N ASP A 172 6.76 -3.27 -8.18
CA ASP A 172 5.67 -2.29 -8.18
C ASP A 172 4.88 -2.34 -6.87
N MET A 173 3.91 -1.45 -6.71
CA MET A 173 3.15 -1.30 -5.47
C MET A 173 2.33 -2.55 -5.12
N LEU A 174 1.88 -3.36 -6.08
CA LEU A 174 1.16 -4.60 -5.81
C LEU A 174 2.12 -5.77 -5.60
N SER A 175 3.08 -5.96 -6.51
CA SER A 175 4.05 -7.05 -6.40
C SER A 175 4.84 -6.95 -5.10
N PHE A 176 5.21 -5.76 -4.63
CA PHE A 176 5.83 -5.54 -3.33
C PHE A 176 5.04 -6.17 -2.17
N MET A 177 3.73 -5.96 -2.13
CA MET A 177 2.90 -6.47 -1.04
C MET A 177 2.75 -8.00 -1.05
N TYR A 178 2.83 -8.62 -2.24
CA TYR A 178 2.68 -10.06 -2.44
C TYR A 178 4.02 -10.81 -2.53
N GLN A 179 5.15 -10.08 -2.65
CA GLN A 179 6.51 -10.66 -2.62
C GLN A 179 6.76 -11.51 -1.37
N PHE A 180 6.19 -11.10 -0.24
CA PHE A 180 6.35 -11.79 1.03
C PHE A 180 5.79 -13.22 1.07
N MET A 181 4.98 -13.63 0.09
CA MET A 181 4.58 -15.03 -0.08
C MET A 181 5.76 -15.94 -0.45
N PHE A 182 6.81 -15.37 -1.04
CA PHE A 182 7.98 -16.08 -1.55
C PHE A 182 9.19 -15.88 -0.65
N GLU A 183 9.35 -14.70 -0.11
CA GLU A 183 10.44 -14.33 0.77
C GLU A 183 9.86 -13.65 2.03
N PRO A 184 9.89 -14.32 3.20
CA PRO A 184 9.39 -13.73 4.44
C PRO A 184 10.05 -12.40 4.76
N PRO A 185 9.33 -11.44 5.37
CA PRO A 185 9.89 -10.13 5.65
C PRO A 185 11.03 -10.21 6.66
N LEU A 186 12.09 -9.47 6.38
CA LEU A 186 13.23 -9.29 7.29
C LEU A 186 12.93 -8.18 8.32
N THR A 187 13.73 -8.13 9.38
CA THR A 187 13.63 -7.09 10.42
C THR A 187 13.80 -5.68 9.86
N LYS A 188 14.66 -5.51 8.85
CA LYS A 188 14.85 -4.28 8.08
C LYS A 188 15.00 -4.60 6.61
N MET A 189 14.38 -3.82 5.75
CA MET A 189 14.41 -4.02 4.31
C MET A 189 14.49 -2.68 3.60
N LYS A 190 15.32 -2.62 2.55
CA LYS A 190 15.29 -1.53 1.58
C LYS A 190 14.73 -2.09 0.27
N ILE A 191 13.61 -1.58 -0.18
CA ILE A 191 12.89 -2.08 -1.35
C ILE A 191 12.71 -0.94 -2.35
N TYR A 192 13.00 -1.20 -3.61
CA TYR A 192 12.81 -0.25 -4.71
C TYR A 192 11.43 -0.48 -5.33
N ILE A 193 10.59 0.54 -5.27
CA ILE A 193 9.18 0.40 -5.66
C ILE A 193 8.78 1.51 -6.62
N THR A 194 8.05 1.14 -7.69
CA THR A 194 7.31 2.10 -8.51
C THR A 194 5.81 2.07 -8.18
N ASN A 195 5.21 3.24 -8.16
CA ASN A 195 3.75 3.41 -8.07
C ASN A 195 3.15 3.88 -9.41
N GLY A 196 3.87 3.71 -10.52
CA GLY A 196 3.51 4.19 -11.85
C GLY A 196 3.86 5.66 -12.10
N LYS A 197 4.19 6.43 -11.05
CA LYS A 197 4.62 7.85 -11.17
C LYS A 197 6.09 8.03 -10.88
N ASN A 198 6.55 7.41 -9.83
CA ASN A 198 7.89 7.54 -9.30
C ASN A 198 8.46 6.14 -9.07
N TYR A 199 9.77 6.05 -9.12
CA TYR A 199 10.53 4.89 -8.73
C TYR A 199 11.52 5.30 -7.65
N LYS A 200 11.42 4.70 -6.46
CA LYS A 200 12.17 5.11 -5.26
C LYS A 200 12.50 3.91 -4.39
N SER A 201 13.53 4.05 -3.55
CA SER A 201 13.74 3.15 -2.44
C SER A 201 12.88 3.52 -1.23
N TYR A 202 12.39 2.51 -0.53
CA TYR A 202 11.64 2.64 0.71
C TYR A 202 12.28 1.74 1.76
N ASP A 203 12.47 2.28 2.95
CA ASP A 203 12.96 1.53 4.09
C ASP A 203 11.76 1.04 4.92
N TYR A 204 11.66 -0.27 5.08
CA TYR A 204 10.66 -0.94 5.89
C TYR A 204 11.30 -1.62 7.08
N ALA A 205 10.59 -1.66 8.19
CA ALA A 205 11.02 -2.37 9.40
C ALA A 205 9.85 -3.17 9.98
N TYR A 206 10.22 -4.26 10.65
CA TYR A 206 9.33 -4.99 11.54
C TYR A 206 8.95 -4.11 12.74
N VAL A 207 7.66 -4.03 13.03
CA VAL A 207 7.09 -3.24 14.13
C VAL A 207 6.70 -4.13 15.30
N GLY A 208 6.12 -5.30 15.01
CA GLY A 208 5.65 -6.24 16.01
C GLY A 208 4.68 -7.26 15.43
N ASP A 209 4.28 -8.20 16.27
CA ASP A 209 3.24 -9.16 15.97
C ASP A 209 1.90 -8.66 16.48
N GLU A 210 0.87 -8.79 15.66
CA GLU A 210 -0.50 -8.37 15.99
C GLU A 210 -1.49 -9.45 15.55
N VAL A 211 -2.66 -9.50 16.19
CA VAL A 211 -3.77 -10.35 15.78
C VAL A 211 -4.81 -9.48 15.07
N ILE A 212 -5.13 -9.82 13.83
CA ILE A 212 -6.20 -9.18 13.07
C ILE A 212 -7.44 -10.04 13.14
N GLU A 213 -8.57 -9.46 13.54
CA GLU A 213 -9.87 -10.13 13.55
C GLU A 213 -10.56 -9.90 12.20
N THR A 214 -10.97 -11.00 11.56
CA THR A 214 -11.83 -11.02 10.37
C THR A 214 -13.25 -11.42 10.78
N GLU A 215 -14.18 -11.53 9.85
CA GLU A 215 -15.53 -12.01 10.14
C GLU A 215 -15.56 -13.49 10.62
N THR A 216 -14.57 -14.28 10.22
CA THR A 216 -14.54 -15.72 10.45
C THR A 216 -13.41 -16.18 11.37
N ASP A 217 -12.31 -15.43 11.45
CA ASP A 217 -11.07 -15.89 12.07
C ASP A 217 -10.28 -14.77 12.77
N LYS A 218 -9.38 -15.21 13.66
CA LYS A 218 -8.31 -14.40 14.24
C LYS A 218 -6.98 -14.81 13.59
N ILE A 219 -6.37 -13.88 12.88
CA ILE A 219 -5.17 -14.11 12.08
C ILE A 219 -3.96 -13.53 12.79
N SER A 220 -2.97 -14.36 13.07
CA SER A 220 -1.66 -13.90 13.57
C SER A 220 -0.88 -13.23 12.45
N THR A 221 -0.42 -12.01 12.67
CA THR A 221 0.25 -11.22 11.64
C THR A 221 1.59 -10.69 12.12
N MET A 222 2.48 -10.45 11.16
CA MET A 222 3.66 -9.63 11.30
C MET A 222 3.35 -8.24 10.75
N HIS A 223 3.47 -7.20 11.58
CA HIS A 223 3.32 -5.81 11.16
C HIS A 223 4.66 -5.28 10.69
N ILE A 224 4.72 -4.81 9.45
CA ILE A 224 5.84 -4.06 8.90
C ILE A 224 5.39 -2.66 8.49
N ALA A 225 6.27 -1.69 8.67
CA ALA A 225 5.96 -0.31 8.37
C ALA A 225 7.13 0.40 7.69
N LYS A 226 6.83 1.37 6.83
CA LYS A 226 7.81 2.32 6.33
C LYS A 226 8.31 3.17 7.51
N PHE A 227 9.61 3.29 7.69
CA PHE A 227 10.22 4.21 8.65
C PHE A 227 10.93 5.39 7.95
N ASN A 228 11.34 6.41 8.71
CA ASN A 228 11.87 7.68 8.16
C ASN A 228 10.87 8.42 7.23
N TYR A 229 9.61 8.52 7.68
CA TYR A 229 8.49 9.03 6.88
C TYR A 229 8.01 10.43 7.30
N ILE A 230 8.83 11.24 7.94
CA ILE A 230 8.41 12.59 8.38
C ILE A 230 7.89 13.40 7.20
N ASN A 231 6.63 13.82 7.27
CA ASN A 231 5.90 14.53 6.20
C ASN A 231 5.81 13.79 4.86
N GLU A 232 5.88 12.46 4.87
CA GLU A 232 5.69 11.61 3.69
C GLU A 232 4.48 10.67 3.86
N GLU A 233 4.02 10.12 2.74
CA GLU A 233 3.06 9.01 2.76
C GLU A 233 3.71 7.78 3.38
N ARG A 234 2.92 7.07 4.20
CA ARG A 234 3.32 5.81 4.84
C ARG A 234 2.36 4.69 4.45
N ILE A 235 2.92 3.53 4.18
CA ILE A 235 2.17 2.29 4.00
C ILE A 235 2.63 1.31 5.07
N ASP A 236 1.67 0.81 5.85
CA ASP A 236 1.84 -0.25 6.83
C ASP A 236 1.17 -1.51 6.32
N LEU A 237 1.79 -2.67 6.50
CA LEU A 237 1.28 -3.97 6.12
C LEU A 237 1.23 -4.90 7.33
N TRP A 238 0.12 -5.63 7.47
CA TRP A 238 -0.03 -6.76 8.38
C TRP A 238 -0.07 -8.03 7.55
N LEU A 239 0.96 -8.83 7.68
CA LEU A 239 1.24 -10.01 6.87
C LEU A 239 0.87 -11.25 7.65
N ALA A 240 -0.07 -12.05 7.16
CA ALA A 240 -0.61 -13.22 7.82
C ALA A 240 0.38 -14.38 7.83
N LYS A 241 0.88 -14.76 9.00
CA LYS A 241 1.91 -15.79 9.16
C LYS A 241 1.46 -17.16 8.64
N ASP A 242 0.21 -17.55 8.94
CA ASP A 242 -0.36 -18.83 8.54
C ASP A 242 -0.82 -18.87 7.07
N TYR A 243 -0.84 -17.72 6.39
CA TYR A 243 -1.19 -17.57 4.97
C TYR A 243 0.02 -17.13 4.14
N LYS A 244 1.23 -17.61 4.45
CA LYS A 244 2.45 -17.25 3.72
C LYS A 244 2.65 -15.74 3.58
N TYR A 245 2.46 -15.02 4.67
CA TYR A 245 2.63 -13.57 4.72
C TYR A 245 1.78 -12.78 3.71
N LEU A 246 0.58 -13.27 3.35
CA LEU A 246 -0.39 -12.49 2.59
C LEU A 246 -0.75 -11.19 3.34
N PRO A 247 -0.91 -10.06 2.63
CA PRO A 247 -1.28 -8.78 3.23
C PRO A 247 -2.77 -8.78 3.61
N VAL A 248 -3.08 -9.09 4.88
CA VAL A 248 -4.47 -9.13 5.39
C VAL A 248 -4.96 -7.79 5.91
N LYS A 249 -4.03 -6.84 6.14
CA LYS A 249 -4.39 -5.46 6.41
C LYS A 249 -3.35 -4.53 5.81
N ILE A 250 -3.85 -3.47 5.17
CA ILE A 250 -3.04 -2.45 4.49
C ILE A 250 -3.53 -1.10 4.99
N ARG A 251 -2.64 -0.28 5.55
CA ARG A 251 -2.95 1.09 5.96
C ARG A 251 -2.10 2.06 5.19
N LYS A 252 -2.75 2.96 4.48
CA LYS A 252 -2.11 4.13 3.91
C LYS A 252 -2.39 5.33 4.80
N THR A 253 -1.32 6.00 5.26
CA THR A 253 -1.41 7.28 5.94
C THR A 253 -0.87 8.35 5.00
N GLU A 254 -1.71 9.33 4.67
CA GLU A 254 -1.35 10.46 3.81
C GLU A 254 -0.52 11.49 4.57
N LYS A 255 0.09 12.45 3.85
CA LYS A 255 0.90 13.53 4.44
C LYS A 255 0.14 14.41 5.44
N ASP A 256 -1.16 14.59 5.24
CA ASP A 256 -2.05 15.35 6.13
C ASP A 256 -2.50 14.54 7.36
N GLY A 257 -2.08 13.29 7.46
CA GLY A 257 -2.43 12.37 8.54
C GLY A 257 -3.76 11.63 8.32
N SER A 258 -4.44 11.84 7.19
CA SER A 258 -5.61 11.05 6.84
C SER A 258 -5.24 9.60 6.57
N ILE A 259 -6.13 8.68 6.96
CA ILE A 259 -5.90 7.23 6.91
C ILE A 259 -6.87 6.60 5.93
N LEU A 260 -6.37 5.67 5.11
CA LEU A 260 -7.14 4.69 4.39
C LEU A 260 -6.70 3.30 4.87
N ASP A 261 -7.61 2.62 5.55
CA ASP A 261 -7.38 1.29 6.13
C ASP A 261 -8.18 0.23 5.36
N GLN A 262 -7.49 -0.80 4.86
CA GLN A 262 -8.08 -1.96 4.21
C GLN A 262 -7.84 -3.16 5.11
N SER A 263 -8.88 -3.78 5.64
CA SER A 263 -8.78 -4.97 6.49
C SER A 263 -9.51 -6.13 5.86
N ALA A 264 -8.86 -7.29 5.77
CA ALA A 264 -9.42 -8.49 5.18
C ALA A 264 -10.70 -8.89 5.89
N LYS A 265 -11.71 -9.17 5.10
CA LYS A 265 -13.00 -9.71 5.50
C LYS A 265 -13.09 -11.19 5.18
N LYS A 266 -12.57 -11.59 4.00
CA LYS A 266 -12.57 -12.97 3.52
C LYS A 266 -11.27 -13.24 2.75
N ILE A 267 -10.72 -14.43 2.94
CA ILE A 267 -9.53 -14.92 2.25
C ILE A 267 -9.86 -16.28 1.64
N GLU A 268 -9.58 -16.44 0.35
CA GLU A 268 -9.67 -17.72 -0.36
C GLU A 268 -8.32 -18.01 -1.00
N THR A 269 -7.81 -19.21 -0.79
CA THR A 269 -6.54 -19.67 -1.37
C THR A 269 -6.72 -21.01 -2.06
N GLU A 270 -6.07 -21.18 -3.21
CA GLU A 270 -5.94 -22.42 -3.94
C GLU A 270 -4.45 -22.67 -4.15
N SER A 271 -3.94 -23.79 -3.67
CA SER A 271 -2.55 -24.17 -3.82
C SER A 271 -2.30 -24.83 -5.17
N LEU A 272 -1.09 -24.69 -5.70
CA LEU A 272 -0.62 -25.58 -6.76
C LEU A 272 -0.48 -26.97 -6.18
N GLU A 273 -1.12 -27.96 -6.79
CA GLU A 273 -0.84 -29.36 -6.48
C GLU A 273 0.61 -29.66 -6.86
N PRO A 274 1.33 -30.43 -6.04
CA PRO A 274 2.73 -30.75 -6.26
C PRO A 274 2.97 -31.63 -7.52
#